data_e28c1e918bc4df359865ec946055c747
#
_entry.id   e28c1e918bc4df359865ec946055c747
#
_cell.length_a   1.000
_cell.length_b   1.000
_cell.length_c   1.000
_cell.angle_alpha   90.00
_cell.angle_beta   90.00
_cell.angle_gamma   90.00
#
_symmetry.space_group_name_H-M   'P 1'
#
loop_
_entity.id
_entity.type
_entity.pdbx_description
1 polymer ?
#
loop_
_entity_poly.entity_id
_entity_poly.type
_entity_poly.pdbx_seq_one_letter_code
_entity_poly.pdbx_strand_id
1 'polypeptide(L)'
;MKYRLPEADFELPDGYFDQSVTVLSLGRDGSPPLRILITRGLAAEGVSVSDYAESDIASRRRAQEGFDLLWRRDHVLDGRPAVITASRAEEQGDPVAQRHAYVLNGRAVLTIAFTTSGEFSAEQMKILHAFNRSFVFRNED
;
A
#
# COMPACT_ATOMS: atom_id res chain seq x y z
N MET A 1 -1.37 -15.84 20.48
CA MET A 1 -0.95 -14.61 19.78
C MET A 1 -1.95 -13.50 20.06
N LYS A 2 -1.45 -12.35 20.41
CA LYS A 2 -2.32 -11.21 20.75
C LYS A 2 -2.65 -10.42 19.51
N TYR A 3 -3.94 -10.17 19.28
CA TYR A 3 -4.41 -9.37 18.17
C TYR A 3 -4.98 -8.04 18.68
N ARG A 4 -4.62 -6.96 18.03
CA ARG A 4 -5.03 -5.61 18.42
C ARG A 4 -5.91 -4.96 17.39
N LEU A 5 -7.10 -4.53 17.85
CA LEU A 5 -7.97 -3.62 17.13
C LEU A 5 -7.89 -2.25 17.81
N PRO A 6 -8.35 -1.16 17.17
CA PRO A 6 -8.43 0.13 17.84
C PRO A 6 -9.27 0.09 19.13
N GLU A 7 -10.29 -0.78 19.17
CA GLU A 7 -11.27 -0.85 20.27
C GLU A 7 -10.93 -1.90 21.32
N ALA A 8 -10.17 -2.95 20.97
CA ALA A 8 -9.95 -4.08 21.84
C ALA A 8 -8.76 -4.93 21.45
N ASP A 9 -8.25 -5.66 22.42
CA ASP A 9 -7.28 -6.73 22.23
C ASP A 9 -7.95 -8.08 22.47
N PHE A 10 -7.51 -9.11 21.79
CA PHE A 10 -7.95 -10.49 22.01
C PHE A 10 -6.85 -11.49 21.66
N GLU A 11 -7.02 -12.69 22.18
CA GLU A 11 -6.07 -13.77 21.94
C GLU A 11 -6.52 -14.68 20.80
N LEU A 12 -5.57 -15.09 19.98
CA LEU A 12 -5.76 -16.05 18.90
C LEU A 12 -4.78 -17.23 19.06
N PRO A 13 -5.14 -18.42 18.56
CA PRO A 13 -4.18 -19.52 18.47
C PRO A 13 -2.95 -19.14 17.66
N ASP A 14 -1.83 -19.77 17.94
CA ASP A 14 -0.62 -19.60 17.14
C ASP A 14 -0.86 -20.04 15.69
N GLY A 15 -0.13 -19.44 14.77
CA GLY A 15 -0.24 -19.75 13.34
C GLY A 15 -1.19 -18.85 12.56
N TYR A 16 -1.91 -17.95 13.22
CA TYR A 16 -2.70 -16.96 12.51
C TYR A 16 -1.81 -15.95 11.81
N PHE A 17 -2.18 -15.60 10.58
CA PHE A 17 -1.56 -14.53 9.82
C PHE A 17 -2.59 -13.41 9.62
N ASP A 18 -2.22 -12.18 9.98
CA ASP A 18 -3.10 -11.03 9.85
C ASP A 18 -3.17 -10.59 8.38
N GLN A 19 -4.32 -10.83 7.76
CA GLN A 19 -4.61 -10.40 6.39
C GLN A 19 -5.60 -9.23 6.38
N SER A 20 -5.65 -8.48 7.47
CA SER A 20 -6.56 -7.35 7.55
C SER A 20 -6.23 -6.29 6.50
N VAL A 21 -7.28 -5.56 6.10
CA VAL A 21 -7.19 -4.46 5.16
C VAL A 21 -7.57 -3.18 5.90
N THR A 22 -6.74 -2.15 5.80
CA THR A 22 -7.03 -0.84 6.35
C THR A 22 -7.36 0.11 5.21
N VAL A 23 -8.53 0.74 5.29
CA VAL A 23 -8.97 1.72 4.29
C VAL A 23 -9.17 3.06 4.97
N LEU A 24 -8.47 4.08 4.47
CA LEU A 24 -8.62 5.45 4.93
C LEU A 24 -9.05 6.31 3.75
N SER A 25 -9.91 7.27 4.00
CA SER A 25 -10.36 8.22 2.98
C SER A 25 -10.21 9.64 3.53
N LEU A 26 -9.48 10.46 2.80
CA LEU A 26 -9.21 11.84 3.16
C LEU A 26 -9.70 12.73 2.02
N GLY A 27 -10.60 13.64 2.30
CA GLY A 27 -11.13 14.52 1.28
C GLY A 27 -11.74 15.78 1.84
N ARG A 28 -11.90 16.75 0.96
CA ARG A 28 -12.65 17.98 1.23
C ARG A 28 -13.86 18.03 0.30
N ASP A 29 -14.88 18.74 0.69
CA ASP A 29 -16.06 18.96 -0.14
C ASP A 29 -15.65 19.54 -1.49
N GLY A 30 -16.16 18.94 -2.56
CA GLY A 30 -15.91 19.39 -3.93
C GLY A 30 -14.61 18.91 -4.57
N SER A 31 -13.79 18.13 -3.85
CA SER A 31 -12.55 17.53 -4.37
C SER A 31 -12.59 16.01 -4.31
N PRO A 32 -11.97 15.31 -5.27
CA PRO A 32 -11.84 13.85 -5.15
C PRO A 32 -11.08 13.47 -3.89
N PRO A 33 -11.53 12.45 -3.16
CA PRO A 33 -10.83 12.01 -1.96
C PRO A 33 -9.51 11.31 -2.31
N LEU A 34 -8.54 11.44 -1.40
CA LEU A 34 -7.36 10.59 -1.38
C LEU A 34 -7.72 9.33 -0.58
N ARG A 35 -7.61 8.18 -1.21
CA ARG A 35 -7.83 6.90 -0.55
C ARG A 35 -6.50 6.24 -0.26
N ILE A 36 -6.37 5.68 0.93
CA ILE A 36 -5.19 4.94 1.34
C ILE A 36 -5.66 3.53 1.69
N LEU A 37 -5.15 2.54 0.97
CA LEU A 37 -5.46 1.14 1.18
C LEU A 37 -4.18 0.44 1.62
N ILE A 38 -4.21 -0.14 2.82
CA ILE A 38 -3.06 -0.89 3.35
C ILE A 38 -3.46 -2.34 3.43
N THR A 39 -2.75 -3.19 2.69
CA THR A 39 -2.98 -4.63 2.68
C THR A 39 -1.73 -5.35 3.18
N ARG A 40 -1.95 -6.57 3.66
CA ARG A 40 -0.89 -7.45 4.11
C ARG A 40 -0.92 -8.73 3.31
N GLY A 41 0.24 -9.12 2.82
CA GLY A 41 0.42 -10.38 2.13
C GLY A 41 1.54 -11.17 2.79
N LEU A 42 1.69 -12.42 2.38
CA LEU A 42 2.77 -13.27 2.83
C LEU A 42 3.68 -13.56 1.64
N ALA A 43 4.95 -13.19 1.73
CA ALA A 43 5.93 -13.53 0.71
C ALA A 43 6.39 -14.97 0.89
N ALA A 44 6.57 -15.69 -0.19
CA ALA A 44 7.23 -16.99 -0.15
C ALA A 44 8.67 -16.83 0.32
N GLU A 45 9.22 -17.88 0.93
CA GLU A 45 10.60 -17.86 1.41
C GLU A 45 11.56 -17.53 0.26
N GLY A 46 12.51 -16.62 0.52
CA GLY A 46 13.50 -16.18 -0.45
C GLY A 46 13.01 -15.15 -1.47
N VAL A 47 11.75 -14.73 -1.39
CA VAL A 47 11.21 -13.69 -2.29
C VAL A 47 11.58 -12.31 -1.76
N SER A 48 12.20 -11.50 -2.61
CA SER A 48 12.54 -10.12 -2.27
C SER A 48 11.33 -9.20 -2.42
N VAL A 49 11.41 -8.01 -1.82
CA VAL A 49 10.36 -6.99 -2.02
C VAL A 49 10.24 -6.61 -3.49
N SER A 50 11.36 -6.62 -4.22
CA SER A 50 11.38 -6.35 -5.67
C SER A 50 10.58 -7.40 -6.45
N ASP A 51 10.77 -8.69 -6.13
CA ASP A 51 10.04 -9.78 -6.77
C ASP A 51 8.55 -9.72 -6.44
N TYR A 52 8.22 -9.40 -5.18
CA TYR A 52 6.82 -9.26 -4.78
C TYR A 52 6.14 -8.11 -5.53
N ALA A 53 6.81 -6.97 -5.64
CA ALA A 53 6.30 -5.82 -6.38
C ALA A 53 6.07 -6.16 -7.85
N GLU A 54 7.02 -6.88 -8.47
CA GLU A 54 6.91 -7.33 -9.87
C GLU A 54 5.67 -8.19 -10.08
N SER A 55 5.45 -9.15 -9.18
CA SER A 55 4.30 -10.04 -9.22
C SER A 55 2.97 -9.27 -9.06
N ASP A 56 2.93 -8.31 -8.14
CA ASP A 56 1.73 -7.50 -7.91
C ASP A 56 1.44 -6.58 -9.10
N ILE A 57 2.47 -5.97 -9.68
CA ILE A 57 2.32 -5.14 -10.89
C ILE A 57 1.75 -5.98 -12.03
N ALA A 58 2.26 -7.20 -12.24
CA ALA A 58 1.76 -8.09 -13.27
C ALA A 58 0.30 -8.47 -13.02
N SER A 59 -0.08 -8.71 -11.77
CA SER A 59 -1.45 -9.00 -11.39
C SER A 59 -2.40 -7.82 -11.66
N ARG A 60 -1.98 -6.61 -11.29
CA ARG A 60 -2.77 -5.40 -11.55
C ARG A 60 -2.91 -5.13 -13.04
N ARG A 61 -1.87 -5.39 -13.82
CA ARG A 61 -1.92 -5.23 -15.29
C ARG A 61 -3.00 -6.12 -15.91
N ARG A 62 -3.19 -7.31 -15.37
CA ARG A 62 -4.24 -8.23 -15.84
C ARG A 62 -5.62 -7.85 -15.35
N ALA A 63 -5.71 -7.29 -14.13
CA ALA A 63 -6.98 -7.07 -13.45
C ALA A 63 -7.58 -5.68 -13.67
N GLN A 64 -6.74 -4.67 -13.91
CA GLN A 64 -7.19 -3.28 -14.02
C GLN A 64 -7.25 -2.83 -15.48
N GLU A 65 -8.41 -2.30 -15.87
CA GLU A 65 -8.59 -1.72 -17.18
C GLU A 65 -7.72 -0.47 -17.32
N GLY A 66 -7.10 -0.29 -18.50
CA GLY A 66 -6.27 0.87 -18.78
C GLY A 66 -5.03 1.00 -17.93
N PHE A 67 -4.56 -0.10 -17.33
CA PHE A 67 -3.37 -0.07 -16.46
C PHE A 67 -2.13 0.38 -17.24
N ASP A 68 -1.42 1.37 -16.68
CA ASP A 68 -0.19 1.89 -17.21
C ASP A 68 0.77 2.18 -16.07
N LEU A 69 1.91 1.48 -16.06
CA LEU A 69 2.98 1.72 -15.09
C LEU A 69 3.81 2.90 -15.57
N LEU A 70 3.80 4.01 -14.83
CA LEU A 70 4.50 5.23 -15.20
C LEU A 70 5.98 5.15 -14.82
N TRP A 71 6.26 4.66 -13.60
CA TRP A 71 7.63 4.45 -13.13
C TRP A 71 7.65 3.53 -11.90
N ARG A 72 8.82 2.99 -11.65
CA ARG A 72 9.14 2.14 -10.49
C ARG A 72 10.51 2.53 -9.97
N ARG A 73 10.66 2.63 -8.65
CA ARG A 73 11.92 3.00 -7.99
C ARG A 73 12.14 2.19 -6.73
N ASP A 74 13.41 1.89 -6.45
CA ASP A 74 13.81 1.40 -5.14
C ASP A 74 13.73 2.54 -4.12
N HIS A 75 13.38 2.20 -2.89
CA HIS A 75 13.18 3.16 -1.82
C HIS A 75 13.48 2.51 -0.47
N VAL A 76 13.45 3.31 0.58
CA VAL A 76 13.62 2.86 1.95
C VAL A 76 12.48 3.43 2.79
N LEU A 77 11.80 2.57 3.54
CA LEU A 77 10.79 2.94 4.51
C LEU A 77 11.21 2.43 5.88
N ASP A 78 11.41 3.35 6.82
CA ASP A 78 11.86 3.04 8.17
C ASP A 78 13.08 2.10 8.18
N GLY A 79 14.09 2.44 7.35
CA GLY A 79 15.31 1.67 7.25
C GLY A 79 15.23 0.35 6.51
N ARG A 80 14.06 -0.01 5.96
CA ARG A 80 13.85 -1.28 5.24
C ARG A 80 13.77 -1.07 3.75
N PRO A 81 14.33 -1.99 2.95
CA PRO A 81 14.17 -1.91 1.50
C PRO A 81 12.70 -1.91 1.11
N ALA A 82 12.35 -1.03 0.21
CA ALA A 82 11.00 -0.87 -0.30
C ALA A 82 11.05 -0.65 -1.81
N VAL A 83 9.89 -0.81 -2.45
CA VAL A 83 9.70 -0.43 -3.87
C VAL A 83 8.52 0.51 -3.92
N ILE A 84 8.66 1.61 -4.64
CA ILE A 84 7.56 2.54 -4.88
C ILE A 84 7.28 2.61 -6.37
N THR A 85 6.00 2.75 -6.70
CA THR A 85 5.55 2.83 -8.09
C THR A 85 4.53 3.94 -8.27
N ALA A 86 4.46 4.46 -9.48
CA ALA A 86 3.36 5.31 -9.93
C ALA A 86 2.70 4.63 -11.13
N SER A 87 1.38 4.59 -11.12
CA SER A 87 0.62 3.97 -12.18
C SER A 87 -0.71 4.70 -12.39
N ARG A 88 -1.36 4.38 -13.49
CA ARG A 88 -2.72 4.83 -13.83
C ARG A 88 -3.55 3.63 -14.20
N ALA A 89 -4.84 3.73 -13.94
CA ALA A 89 -5.82 2.76 -14.38
C ALA A 89 -7.14 3.48 -14.63
N GLU A 90 -8.17 2.72 -14.99
CA GLU A 90 -9.51 3.22 -15.18
C GLU A 90 -10.47 2.46 -14.27
N GLU A 91 -11.38 3.17 -13.64
CA GLU A 91 -12.52 2.60 -12.92
C GLU A 91 -13.80 3.08 -13.59
N GLN A 92 -14.56 2.15 -14.18
CA GLN A 92 -15.80 2.48 -14.89
C GLN A 92 -15.59 3.56 -15.96
N GLY A 93 -14.45 3.50 -16.65
CA GLY A 93 -14.10 4.45 -17.70
C GLY A 93 -13.45 5.74 -17.22
N ASP A 94 -13.40 5.99 -15.91
CA ASP A 94 -12.80 7.20 -15.36
C ASP A 94 -11.34 6.98 -14.96
N PRO A 95 -10.45 7.93 -15.25
CA PRO A 95 -9.04 7.76 -14.91
C PRO A 95 -8.82 7.83 -13.40
N VAL A 96 -7.92 6.96 -12.91
CA VAL A 96 -7.50 6.88 -11.51
C VAL A 96 -5.99 6.91 -11.45
N ALA A 97 -5.45 7.81 -10.63
CA ALA A 97 -4.02 7.86 -10.34
C ALA A 97 -3.72 6.98 -9.14
N GLN A 98 -2.59 6.25 -9.20
CA GLN A 98 -2.19 5.29 -8.18
C GLN A 98 -0.73 5.45 -7.82
N ARG A 99 -0.42 5.35 -6.52
CA ARG A 99 0.94 5.24 -5.99
C ARG A 99 0.97 4.06 -5.03
N HIS A 100 1.95 3.19 -5.18
CA HIS A 100 2.10 2.01 -4.31
C HIS A 100 3.46 2.03 -3.65
N ALA A 101 3.49 1.59 -2.39
CA ALA A 101 4.73 1.28 -1.69
C ALA A 101 4.65 -0.16 -1.19
N TYR A 102 5.69 -0.93 -1.44
CA TYR A 102 5.82 -2.32 -0.99
C TYR A 102 6.99 -2.40 -0.04
N VAL A 103 6.78 -2.98 1.13
CA VAL A 103 7.84 -3.13 2.12
C VAL A 103 7.69 -4.46 2.85
N LEU A 104 8.82 -5.16 3.06
CA LEU A 104 8.84 -6.42 3.81
C LEU A 104 9.03 -6.16 5.29
N ASN A 105 8.25 -6.87 6.09
CA ASN A 105 8.43 -6.97 7.53
C ASN A 105 8.48 -8.45 7.90
N GLY A 106 9.70 -9.01 7.91
CA GLY A 106 9.86 -10.46 7.97
C GLY A 106 9.34 -11.11 6.70
N ARG A 107 8.38 -12.04 6.80
CA ARG A 107 7.70 -12.64 5.66
C ARG A 107 6.44 -11.89 5.26
N ALA A 108 5.97 -10.98 6.09
CA ALA A 108 4.82 -10.15 5.76
C ALA A 108 5.21 -9.04 4.79
N VAL A 109 4.38 -8.81 3.80
CA VAL A 109 4.52 -7.67 2.88
C VAL A 109 3.40 -6.69 3.16
N LEU A 110 3.77 -5.46 3.48
CA LEU A 110 2.82 -4.36 3.50
C LEU A 110 2.78 -3.73 2.12
N THR A 111 1.58 -3.61 1.57
CA THR A 111 1.33 -2.84 0.35
C THR A 111 0.48 -1.64 0.73
N ILE A 112 1.00 -0.46 0.49
CA ILE A 112 0.34 0.81 0.79
C ILE A 112 -0.02 1.45 -0.54
N ALA A 113 -1.32 1.51 -0.85
CA ALA A 113 -1.81 2.06 -2.10
C ALA A 113 -2.50 3.39 -1.84
N PHE A 114 -2.04 4.43 -2.54
CA PHE A 114 -2.68 5.74 -2.57
C PHE A 114 -3.39 5.87 -3.90
N THR A 115 -4.68 6.22 -3.89
CA THR A 115 -5.46 6.39 -5.11
C THR A 115 -6.30 7.65 -5.05
N THR A 116 -6.52 8.26 -6.19
CA THR A 116 -7.43 9.39 -6.35
C THR A 116 -7.98 9.40 -7.77
N SER A 117 -9.15 9.97 -7.95
CA SER A 117 -9.72 10.18 -9.30
C SER A 117 -8.92 11.25 -10.02
N GLY A 118 -8.61 11.01 -11.30
CA GLY A 118 -7.85 11.93 -12.12
C GLY A 118 -6.36 11.91 -11.75
N GLU A 119 -5.85 13.01 -11.23
CA GLU A 119 -4.44 13.15 -10.84
C GLU A 119 -4.33 13.60 -9.40
N PHE A 120 -3.20 13.27 -8.77
CA PHE A 120 -2.93 13.75 -7.42
C PHE A 120 -2.76 15.27 -7.41
N SER A 121 -3.45 15.93 -6.50
CA SER A 121 -3.26 17.36 -6.26
C SER A 121 -1.95 17.61 -5.51
N ALA A 122 -1.48 18.86 -5.50
CA ALA A 122 -0.29 19.24 -4.72
C ALA A 122 -0.49 18.94 -3.23
N GLU A 123 -1.70 19.17 -2.70
CA GLU A 123 -2.02 18.88 -1.31
C GLU A 123 -1.98 17.38 -1.02
N GLN A 124 -2.55 16.56 -1.90
CA GLN A 124 -2.51 15.11 -1.77
C GLN A 124 -1.08 14.59 -1.83
N MET A 125 -0.24 15.12 -2.69
CA MET A 125 1.18 14.74 -2.75
C MET A 125 1.92 15.09 -1.47
N LYS A 126 1.61 16.22 -0.83
CA LYS A 126 2.17 16.57 0.48
C LYS A 126 1.79 15.55 1.55
N ILE A 127 0.53 15.12 1.56
CA ILE A 127 0.05 14.10 2.50
C ILE A 127 0.78 12.77 2.26
N LEU A 128 0.91 12.37 1.02
CA LEU A 128 1.60 11.14 0.63
C LEU A 128 3.06 11.15 1.09
N HIS A 129 3.78 12.24 0.83
CA HIS A 129 5.17 12.37 1.25
C HIS A 129 5.32 12.42 2.77
N ALA A 130 4.42 13.11 3.46
CA ALA A 130 4.42 13.16 4.93
C ALA A 130 4.13 11.77 5.52
N PHE A 131 3.22 11.01 4.92
CA PHE A 131 2.94 9.63 5.33
C PHE A 131 4.21 8.77 5.24
N ASN A 132 4.89 8.81 4.10
CA ASN A 132 6.08 8.00 3.88
C ASN A 132 7.23 8.39 4.84
N ARG A 133 7.39 9.68 5.13
CA ARG A 133 8.42 10.14 6.09
C ARG A 133 8.12 9.76 7.52
N SER A 134 6.85 9.74 7.90
CA SER A 134 6.43 9.44 9.27
C SER A 134 6.25 7.95 9.53
N PHE A 135 6.36 7.12 8.49
CA PHE A 135 6.12 5.69 8.59
C PHE A 135 7.19 5.01 9.45
N VAL A 136 6.75 4.37 10.52
CA VAL A 136 7.63 3.67 11.46
C VAL A 136 6.99 2.33 11.80
N PHE A 137 7.75 1.25 11.66
CA PHE A 137 7.32 -0.06 12.12
C PHE A 137 7.29 -0.11 13.63
N ARG A 138 6.23 -0.66 14.19
CA ARG A 138 6.14 -0.90 15.62
C ARG A 138 7.01 -2.10 15.97
N ASN A 139 7.88 -1.95 17.00
CA ASN A 139 8.61 -3.09 17.53
C ASN A 139 7.63 -3.95 18.33
N GLU A 140 7.61 -5.25 18.06
CA GLU A 140 6.85 -6.20 18.85
C GLU A 140 7.65 -6.54 20.11
N ASP A 141 7.00 -6.44 21.24
CA ASP A 141 7.56 -6.87 22.51
C ASP A 141 7.37 -8.38 22.70
#